data_ccf4b2e7fb3b6cdaba4812989253c28d
#
_entry.id   ccf4b2e7fb3b6cdaba4812989253c28d
#
_cell.length_a   1.000
_cell.length_b   1.000
_cell.length_c   1.000
_cell.angle_alpha   90.00
_cell.angle_beta   90.00
_cell.angle_gamma   90.00
#
_symmetry.space_group_name_H-M   'P 1'
#
loop_
_entity.id
_entity.type
_entity.pdbx_description
1 polymer ?
#
loop_
_entity_poly.entity_id
_entity_poly.type
_entity_poly.pdbx_seq_one_letter_code
_entity_poly.pdbx_strand_id
1 'polypeptide(L)'
;MAQAEIYADLKRDHDKQRDMLKRLDAQKGDSAERRELFETFRLEVQSHAAAEEESLYATMLGRPDLRDDARHSVAEHKEVDDLIGELFEMEFGSDAWEEKFAHMRHRYEHHIDEEEEEMFPAAEEKLDDATEERLADTYEERKPAELDLARDNSPGGDERD
;
A
#
# COMPACT_ATOMS: atom_id res chain seq x y z
N MET A 1 -10.73 -21.79 10.05
CA MET A 1 -10.57 -22.02 8.60
C MET A 1 -9.44 -21.14 8.06
N ALA A 2 -8.71 -21.65 7.08
CA ALA A 2 -7.64 -20.89 6.47
C ALA A 2 -8.22 -19.66 5.74
N GLN A 3 -7.54 -18.54 5.86
CA GLN A 3 -7.92 -17.34 5.15
C GLN A 3 -7.66 -17.51 3.65
N ALA A 4 -8.51 -16.92 2.80
CA ALA A 4 -8.32 -16.97 1.35
C ALA A 4 -6.98 -16.34 0.96
N GLU A 5 -6.34 -16.86 -0.09
CA GLU A 5 -5.00 -16.48 -0.53
C GLU A 5 -4.86 -14.97 -0.80
N ILE A 6 -5.90 -14.32 -1.35
CA ILE A 6 -5.82 -12.88 -1.62
C ILE A 6 -5.53 -12.07 -0.34
N TYR A 7 -6.20 -12.38 0.77
CA TYR A 7 -5.97 -11.68 2.03
C TYR A 7 -4.62 -12.04 2.64
N ALA A 8 -4.20 -13.29 2.50
CA ALA A 8 -2.89 -13.73 2.98
C ALA A 8 -1.77 -13.04 2.21
N ASP A 9 -1.91 -12.89 0.90
CA ASP A 9 -0.94 -12.18 0.06
C ASP A 9 -0.83 -10.71 0.48
N LEU A 10 -1.97 -10.04 0.67
CA LEU A 10 -1.99 -8.64 1.08
C LEU A 10 -1.37 -8.44 2.47
N LYS A 11 -1.69 -9.30 3.41
CA LYS A 11 -1.11 -9.24 4.76
C LYS A 11 0.39 -9.48 4.78
N ARG A 12 0.87 -10.37 3.92
CA ARG A 12 2.30 -10.64 3.78
C ARG A 12 3.04 -9.38 3.32
N ASP A 13 2.46 -8.65 2.36
CA ASP A 13 3.00 -7.37 1.92
C ASP A 13 2.96 -6.34 3.04
N HIS A 14 1.86 -6.28 3.79
CA HIS A 14 1.74 -5.36 4.93
C HIS A 14 2.83 -5.59 5.97
N ASP A 15 3.11 -6.85 6.29
CA ASP A 15 4.16 -7.18 7.28
C ASP A 15 5.53 -6.75 6.79
N LYS A 16 5.82 -6.94 5.50
CA LYS A 16 7.04 -6.47 4.86
C LYS A 16 7.15 -4.95 4.93
N GLN A 17 6.06 -4.25 4.66
CA GLN A 17 6.00 -2.80 4.69
C GLN A 17 6.17 -2.25 6.11
N ARG A 18 5.57 -2.90 7.11
CA ARG A 18 5.76 -2.54 8.52
C ARG A 18 7.21 -2.67 8.94
N ASP A 19 7.88 -3.74 8.50
CA ASP A 19 9.30 -3.95 8.78
C ASP A 19 10.16 -2.86 8.15
N MET A 20 9.88 -2.50 6.90
CA MET A 20 10.61 -1.42 6.22
C MET A 20 10.44 -0.09 6.96
N LEU A 21 9.23 0.24 7.40
CA LEU A 21 8.98 1.47 8.16
C LEU A 21 9.75 1.49 9.48
N LYS A 22 9.77 0.37 10.17
CA LYS A 22 10.52 0.24 11.43
C LYS A 22 12.02 0.44 11.21
N ARG A 23 12.55 -0.15 10.15
CA ARG A 23 13.97 -0.03 9.81
C ARG A 23 14.34 1.38 9.36
N LEU A 24 13.45 2.05 8.62
CA LEU A 24 13.62 3.45 8.24
C LEU A 24 13.63 4.37 9.46
N ASP A 25 12.74 4.12 10.40
CA ASP A 25 12.67 4.93 11.62
C ASP A 25 13.88 4.72 12.52
N ALA A 26 14.45 3.52 12.53
CA ALA A 26 15.63 3.21 13.33
C ALA A 26 16.90 3.92 12.83
N GLN A 27 16.94 4.27 11.55
CA GLN A 27 18.02 5.05 10.95
C GLN A 27 17.60 6.53 10.97
N LYS A 28 18.49 7.40 11.38
CA LYS A 28 18.20 8.85 11.40
C LYS A 28 19.18 9.58 10.48
N GLY A 29 18.74 10.72 9.98
CA GLY A 29 19.57 11.55 9.10
C GLY A 29 19.64 11.02 7.68
N ASP A 30 20.65 11.48 6.95
CA ASP A 30 20.84 11.16 5.54
C ASP A 30 21.99 10.15 5.38
N SER A 31 21.70 9.03 4.76
CA SER A 31 22.70 8.04 4.37
C SER A 31 22.26 7.38 3.07
N ALA A 32 23.21 6.89 2.29
CA ALA A 32 22.93 6.18 1.06
C ALA A 32 22.06 4.93 1.33
N GLU A 33 22.36 4.22 2.41
CA GLU A 33 21.58 3.04 2.82
C GLU A 33 20.12 3.38 3.12
N ARG A 34 19.89 4.46 3.86
CA ARG A 34 18.53 4.89 4.21
C ARG A 34 17.75 5.36 2.98
N ARG A 35 18.41 6.09 2.07
CA ARG A 35 17.81 6.53 0.80
C ARG A 35 17.41 5.34 -0.05
N GLU A 36 18.25 4.33 -0.15
CA GLU A 36 17.96 3.11 -0.91
C GLU A 36 16.77 2.37 -0.31
N LEU A 37 16.73 2.24 1.02
CA LEU A 37 15.62 1.58 1.70
C LEU A 37 14.31 2.35 1.48
N PHE A 38 14.36 3.68 1.52
CA PHE A 38 13.16 4.50 1.28
C PHE A 38 12.65 4.36 -0.15
N GLU A 39 13.55 4.29 -1.15
CA GLU A 39 13.16 4.04 -2.54
C GLU A 39 12.52 2.65 -2.68
N THR A 40 13.10 1.63 -2.05
CA THR A 40 12.52 0.28 -2.04
C THR A 40 11.12 0.29 -1.42
N PHE A 41 10.95 1.02 -0.32
CA PHE A 41 9.66 1.19 0.34
C PHE A 41 8.64 1.85 -0.59
N ARG A 42 9.02 2.94 -1.25
CA ARG A 42 8.15 3.64 -2.20
C ARG A 42 7.66 2.69 -3.29
N LEU A 43 8.57 1.93 -3.89
CA LEU A 43 8.24 0.98 -4.96
C LEU A 43 7.31 -0.12 -4.46
N GLU A 44 7.58 -0.63 -3.26
CA GLU A 44 6.76 -1.68 -2.65
C GLU A 44 5.33 -1.19 -2.38
N VAL A 45 5.18 -0.02 -1.79
CA VAL A 45 3.87 0.53 -1.45
C VAL A 45 3.07 0.90 -2.70
N GLN A 46 3.70 1.54 -3.68
CA GLN A 46 3.01 1.94 -4.91
C GLN A 46 2.54 0.74 -5.73
N SER A 47 3.40 -0.27 -5.86
CA SER A 47 3.03 -1.49 -6.61
C SER A 47 1.94 -2.29 -5.89
N HIS A 48 2.03 -2.37 -4.56
CA HIS A 48 1.03 -3.03 -3.73
C HIS A 48 -0.34 -2.34 -3.86
N ALA A 49 -0.37 -1.01 -3.69
CA ALA A 49 -1.62 -0.24 -3.77
C ALA A 49 -2.28 -0.38 -5.15
N ALA A 50 -1.50 -0.28 -6.22
CA ALA A 50 -2.01 -0.41 -7.59
C ALA A 50 -2.58 -1.81 -7.85
N ALA A 51 -1.84 -2.86 -7.46
CA ALA A 51 -2.28 -4.23 -7.65
C ALA A 51 -3.53 -4.55 -6.80
N GLU A 52 -3.61 -4.01 -5.59
CA GLU A 52 -4.78 -4.16 -4.73
C GLU A 52 -6.00 -3.49 -5.34
N GLU A 53 -5.83 -2.27 -5.88
CA GLU A 53 -6.93 -1.55 -6.56
C GLU A 53 -7.41 -2.27 -7.81
N GLU A 54 -6.51 -2.89 -8.56
CA GLU A 54 -6.86 -3.65 -9.78
C GLU A 54 -7.49 -5.00 -9.49
N SER A 55 -7.34 -5.52 -8.28
CA SER A 55 -7.89 -6.82 -7.88
C SER A 55 -9.04 -6.65 -6.89
N LEU A 56 -8.76 -6.62 -5.60
CA LEU A 56 -9.76 -6.60 -4.55
C LEU A 56 -10.69 -5.38 -4.63
N TYR A 57 -10.12 -4.20 -4.73
CA TYR A 57 -10.93 -2.98 -4.71
C TYR A 57 -11.78 -2.80 -5.96
N ALA A 58 -11.29 -3.21 -7.14
CA ALA A 58 -12.11 -3.17 -8.35
C ALA A 58 -13.41 -3.97 -8.17
N THR A 59 -13.30 -5.14 -7.55
CA THR A 59 -14.46 -5.98 -7.25
C THR A 59 -15.35 -5.36 -6.17
N MET A 60 -14.75 -4.83 -5.11
CA MET A 60 -15.51 -4.19 -4.03
C MET A 60 -16.28 -2.95 -4.51
N LEU A 61 -15.68 -2.16 -5.42
CA LEU A 61 -16.33 -0.98 -5.98
C LEU A 61 -17.59 -1.34 -6.79
N GLY A 62 -17.60 -2.53 -7.37
CA GLY A 62 -18.77 -3.04 -8.10
C GLY A 62 -19.91 -3.52 -7.20
N ARG A 63 -19.70 -3.61 -5.90
CA ARG A 63 -20.69 -4.09 -4.94
C ARG A 63 -21.17 -2.96 -4.03
N PRO A 64 -22.48 -2.65 -4.03
CA PRO A 64 -23.00 -1.55 -3.20
C PRO A 64 -22.68 -1.67 -1.71
N ASP A 65 -22.60 -2.90 -1.19
CA ASP A 65 -22.33 -3.17 0.23
C ASP A 65 -20.85 -3.09 0.62
N LEU A 66 -19.94 -3.01 -0.34
CA LEU A 66 -18.49 -2.91 -0.10
C LEU A 66 -17.87 -1.64 -0.71
N ARG A 67 -18.64 -0.91 -1.50
CA ARG A 67 -18.14 0.22 -2.28
C ARG A 67 -17.54 1.34 -1.43
N ASP A 68 -18.19 1.69 -0.34
CA ASP A 68 -17.73 2.80 0.51
C ASP A 68 -16.39 2.48 1.15
N ASP A 69 -16.19 1.24 1.61
CA ASP A 69 -14.91 0.81 2.17
C ASP A 69 -13.79 0.90 1.13
N ALA A 70 -14.08 0.43 -0.11
CA ALA A 70 -13.09 0.49 -1.19
C ALA A 70 -12.73 1.94 -1.54
N ARG A 71 -13.73 2.84 -1.63
CA ARG A 71 -13.49 4.26 -1.90
C ARG A 71 -12.63 4.91 -0.82
N HIS A 72 -12.91 4.58 0.43
CA HIS A 72 -12.14 5.09 1.57
C HIS A 72 -10.67 4.66 1.46
N SER A 73 -10.42 3.40 1.16
CA SER A 73 -9.07 2.87 1.03
C SER A 73 -8.31 3.45 -0.16
N VAL A 74 -8.98 3.63 -1.30
CA VAL A 74 -8.36 4.28 -2.48
C VAL A 74 -7.95 5.71 -2.13
N ALA A 75 -8.80 6.44 -1.40
CA ALA A 75 -8.49 7.80 -0.96
C ALA A 75 -7.28 7.82 -0.01
N GLU A 76 -7.18 6.84 0.88
CA GLU A 76 -6.04 6.72 1.77
C GLU A 76 -4.75 6.37 1.03
N HIS A 77 -4.83 5.52 0.00
CA HIS A 77 -3.68 5.22 -0.87
C HIS A 77 -3.14 6.50 -1.50
N LYS A 78 -4.03 7.34 -2.02
CA LYS A 78 -3.64 8.60 -2.64
C LYS A 78 -3.00 9.55 -1.64
N GLU A 79 -3.56 9.64 -0.45
CA GLU A 79 -2.99 10.49 0.62
C GLU A 79 -1.56 10.07 0.95
N VAL A 80 -1.32 8.78 1.11
CA VAL A 80 0.02 8.25 1.41
C VAL A 80 0.96 8.49 0.24
N ASP A 81 0.50 8.28 -0.99
CA ASP A 81 1.31 8.50 -2.19
C ASP A 81 1.73 9.98 -2.29
N ASP A 82 0.82 10.91 -1.99
CA ASP A 82 1.14 12.34 -1.96
C ASP A 82 2.19 12.65 -0.90
N LEU A 83 2.08 12.06 0.28
CA LEU A 83 3.07 12.27 1.36
C LEU A 83 4.45 11.72 0.98
N ILE A 84 4.49 10.56 0.33
CA ILE A 84 5.75 10.00 -0.16
C ILE A 84 6.38 10.93 -1.20
N GLY A 85 5.57 11.47 -2.13
CA GLY A 85 6.03 12.41 -3.13
C GLY A 85 6.63 13.67 -2.50
N GLU A 86 5.98 14.22 -1.49
CA GLU A 86 6.48 15.37 -0.75
C GLU A 86 7.82 15.06 -0.06
N LEU A 87 7.96 13.87 0.51
CA LEU A 87 9.21 13.45 1.16
C LEU A 87 10.38 13.38 0.16
N PHE A 88 10.12 12.98 -1.08
CA PHE A 88 11.15 12.96 -2.13
C PHE A 88 11.59 14.36 -2.57
N GLU A 89 10.76 15.37 -2.36
CA GLU A 89 11.08 16.77 -2.70
C GLU A 89 11.78 17.52 -1.58
N MET A 90 11.78 16.97 -0.38
CA MET A 90 12.38 17.61 0.81
C MET A 90 13.83 17.21 0.98
N GLU A 91 14.57 17.98 1.77
CA GLU A 91 15.93 17.61 2.16
C GLU A 91 15.88 16.34 3.01
N PHE A 92 16.41 15.24 2.45
CA PHE A 92 16.33 13.93 3.06
C PHE A 92 16.97 13.89 4.44
N GLY A 93 16.23 13.38 5.42
CA GLY A 93 16.74 13.23 6.77
C GLY A 93 16.81 14.50 7.60
N SER A 94 16.31 15.65 7.08
CA SER A 94 16.18 16.87 7.86
C SER A 94 15.12 16.70 8.95
N ASP A 95 15.09 17.61 9.93
CA ASP A 95 14.07 17.57 10.99
C ASP A 95 12.65 17.61 10.39
N ALA A 96 12.42 18.45 9.39
CA ALA A 96 11.12 18.52 8.70
C ALA A 96 10.79 17.22 7.98
N TRP A 97 11.78 16.58 7.36
CA TRP A 97 11.61 15.29 6.71
C TRP A 97 11.21 14.21 7.73
N GLU A 98 11.91 14.17 8.86
CA GLU A 98 11.62 13.17 9.90
C GLU A 98 10.20 13.33 10.45
N GLU A 99 9.76 14.57 10.64
CA GLU A 99 8.40 14.86 11.12
C GLU A 99 7.35 14.40 10.10
N LYS A 100 7.55 14.69 8.82
CA LYS A 100 6.63 14.26 7.77
C LYS A 100 6.67 12.73 7.59
N PHE A 101 7.83 12.12 7.70
CA PHE A 101 7.95 10.66 7.64
C PHE A 101 7.14 10.00 8.76
N ALA A 102 7.24 10.52 9.98
CA ALA A 102 6.46 9.99 11.11
C ALA A 102 4.95 10.10 10.86
N HIS A 103 4.52 11.21 10.27
CA HIS A 103 3.11 11.42 9.90
C HIS A 103 2.67 10.42 8.83
N MET A 104 3.46 10.26 7.77
CA MET A 104 3.17 9.31 6.69
C MET A 104 3.10 7.88 7.25
N ARG A 105 4.06 7.51 8.09
CA ARG A 105 4.09 6.20 8.74
C ARG A 105 2.81 5.94 9.55
N HIS A 106 2.41 6.92 10.36
CA HIS A 106 1.21 6.81 11.18
C HIS A 106 -0.05 6.60 10.31
N ARG A 107 -0.18 7.38 9.25
CA ARG A 107 -1.32 7.28 8.33
C ARG A 107 -1.34 5.93 7.62
N TYR A 108 -0.19 5.46 7.16
CA TYR A 108 -0.12 4.20 6.44
C TYR A 108 -0.36 3.00 7.35
N GLU A 109 0.25 2.98 8.53
CA GLU A 109 0.04 1.88 9.48
C GLU A 109 -1.42 1.81 9.92
N HIS A 110 -2.06 2.95 10.15
CA HIS A 110 -3.50 2.99 10.45
C HIS A 110 -4.32 2.40 9.31
N HIS A 111 -3.99 2.76 8.07
CA HIS A 111 -4.67 2.24 6.88
C HIS A 111 -4.58 0.71 6.77
N ILE A 112 -3.38 0.15 6.90
CA ILE A 112 -3.22 -1.30 6.75
C ILE A 112 -3.82 -2.07 7.94
N ASP A 113 -3.80 -1.51 9.13
CA ASP A 113 -4.47 -2.09 10.29
C ASP A 113 -5.99 -2.13 10.07
N GLU A 114 -6.56 -1.05 9.58
CA GLU A 114 -7.99 -0.96 9.28
C GLU A 114 -8.41 -1.95 8.19
N GLU A 115 -7.59 -2.10 7.14
CA GLU A 115 -7.84 -3.11 6.10
C GLU A 115 -7.91 -4.51 6.70
N GLU A 116 -6.93 -4.87 7.51
CA GLU A 116 -6.84 -6.22 8.08
C GLU A 116 -7.92 -6.50 9.10
N GLU A 117 -8.28 -5.51 9.91
CA GLU A 117 -9.23 -5.66 11.01
C GLU A 117 -10.70 -5.53 10.58
N GLU A 118 -10.97 -4.72 9.58
CA GLU A 118 -12.35 -4.39 9.18
C GLU A 118 -12.69 -4.74 7.74
N MET A 119 -11.84 -4.35 6.78
CA MET A 119 -12.16 -4.49 5.36
C MET A 119 -12.04 -5.91 4.83
N PHE A 120 -10.97 -6.60 5.17
CA PHE A 120 -10.79 -7.97 4.72
C PHE A 120 -11.87 -8.90 5.29
N PRO A 121 -12.21 -8.82 6.59
CA PRO A 121 -13.35 -9.61 7.10
C PRO A 121 -14.67 -9.28 6.42
N ALA A 122 -14.95 -8.01 6.12
CA ALA A 122 -16.18 -7.62 5.44
C ALA A 122 -16.21 -8.19 4.01
N ALA A 123 -15.10 -8.12 3.28
CA ALA A 123 -14.99 -8.67 1.93
C ALA A 123 -15.13 -10.20 1.96
N GLU A 124 -14.46 -10.85 2.90
CA GLU A 124 -14.51 -12.31 3.05
C GLU A 124 -15.94 -12.81 3.29
N GLU A 125 -16.72 -12.07 4.06
CA GLU A 125 -18.12 -12.40 4.33
C GLU A 125 -19.01 -12.32 3.07
N LYS A 126 -18.69 -11.39 2.15
CA LYS A 126 -19.53 -11.08 1.00
C LYS A 126 -19.09 -11.72 -0.31
N LEU A 127 -17.80 -12.03 -0.46
CA LEU A 127 -17.26 -12.60 -1.70
C LEU A 127 -17.22 -14.12 -1.62
N ASP A 128 -17.47 -14.78 -2.76
CA ASP A 128 -17.37 -16.23 -2.81
C ASP A 128 -15.94 -16.70 -3.08
N ASP A 129 -15.70 -18.00 -2.85
CA ASP A 129 -14.37 -18.60 -2.98
C ASP A 129 -13.81 -18.45 -4.41
N ALA A 130 -14.63 -18.63 -5.43
CA ALA A 130 -14.19 -18.51 -6.83
C ALA A 130 -13.73 -17.08 -7.15
N THR A 131 -14.45 -16.08 -6.63
CA THR A 131 -14.07 -14.68 -6.79
C THR A 131 -12.75 -14.41 -6.10
N GLU A 132 -12.59 -14.89 -4.85
CA GLU A 132 -11.37 -14.68 -4.08
C GLU A 132 -10.15 -15.34 -4.72
N GLU A 133 -10.31 -16.54 -5.29
CA GLU A 133 -9.24 -17.21 -6.04
C GLU A 133 -8.81 -16.40 -7.26
N ARG A 134 -9.77 -15.88 -8.01
CA ARG A 134 -9.50 -15.06 -9.18
C ARG A 134 -8.78 -13.76 -8.78
N LEU A 135 -9.15 -13.17 -7.64
CA LEU A 135 -8.51 -11.96 -7.14
C LEU A 135 -7.06 -12.21 -6.73
N ALA A 136 -6.78 -13.36 -6.11
CA ALA A 136 -5.41 -13.74 -5.77
C ALA A 136 -4.56 -13.88 -7.03
N ASP A 137 -5.08 -14.54 -8.06
CA ASP A 137 -4.38 -14.69 -9.33
C ASP A 137 -4.09 -13.34 -9.97
N THR A 138 -5.08 -12.44 -9.98
CA THR A 138 -4.93 -11.10 -10.53
C THR A 138 -3.88 -10.30 -9.76
N TYR A 139 -3.94 -10.35 -8.43
CA TYR A 139 -2.99 -9.63 -7.59
C TYR A 139 -1.55 -10.10 -7.84
N GLU A 140 -1.35 -11.42 -7.88
CA GLU A 140 -0.04 -12.03 -8.09
C GLU A 140 0.53 -11.71 -9.48
N GLU A 141 -0.33 -11.58 -10.49
CA GLU A 141 0.07 -11.17 -11.83
C GLU A 141 0.37 -9.67 -11.91
N ARG A 142 -0.48 -8.84 -11.28
CA ARG A 142 -0.36 -7.38 -11.40
C ARG A 142 0.74 -6.78 -10.53
N LYS A 143 1.07 -7.40 -9.40
CA LYS A 143 2.08 -6.83 -8.50
C LYS A 143 3.44 -6.61 -9.19
N PRO A 144 4.04 -7.60 -9.89
CA PRO A 144 5.30 -7.37 -10.60
C PRO A 144 5.18 -6.37 -11.74
N ALA A 145 4.06 -6.38 -12.47
CA ALA A 145 3.84 -5.42 -13.57
C ALA A 145 3.77 -3.99 -13.03
N GLU A 146 3.07 -3.78 -11.92
CA GLU A 146 2.99 -2.48 -11.28
C GLU A 146 4.32 -2.03 -10.68
N LEU A 147 5.13 -2.97 -10.22
CA LEU A 147 6.47 -2.66 -9.73
C LEU A 147 7.34 -2.09 -10.87
N ASP A 148 7.26 -2.67 -12.06
CA ASP A 148 7.98 -2.16 -13.23
C ASP A 148 7.49 -0.75 -13.61
N LEU A 149 6.18 -0.53 -13.58
CA LEU A 149 5.61 0.80 -13.85
C LEU A 149 6.04 1.81 -12.79
N ALA A 150 6.07 1.43 -11.53
CA ALA A 150 6.48 2.32 -10.44
C ALA A 150 7.96 2.74 -10.60
N ARG A 151 8.82 1.87 -11.11
CA ARG A 151 10.23 2.21 -11.37
C ARG A 151 10.38 3.28 -12.44
N ASP A 152 9.45 3.32 -13.39
CA ASP A 152 9.47 4.29 -14.50
C ASP A 152 8.80 5.61 -14.14
N ASN A 153 8.03 5.67 -13.03
CA ASN A 153 7.28 6.86 -12.62
C ASN A 153 8.00 7.60 -11.49
N SER A 154 7.72 8.91 -11.41
CA SER A 154 8.22 9.73 -10.30
C SER A 154 7.42 9.44 -9.03
N PRO A 155 8.05 9.53 -7.83
CA PRO A 155 7.32 9.42 -6.57
C PRO A 155 6.18 10.44 -6.49
N GLY A 156 5.00 9.99 -6.04
CA GLY A 156 3.82 10.85 -5.94
C GLY A 156 3.14 11.13 -7.26
N GLY A 157 3.60 10.53 -8.36
CA GLY A 157 3.04 10.74 -9.70
C GLY A 157 1.97 9.73 -10.07
N ASP A 158 0.99 9.54 -9.22
CA ASP A 158 -0.10 8.61 -9.50
C ASP A 158 -1.08 9.21 -10.51
N GLU A 159 -1.16 8.62 -11.69
CA GLU A 159 -2.03 9.08 -12.77
C GLU A 159 -3.39 8.37 -12.81
N ARG A 160 -3.71 7.59 -11.78
CA ARG A 160 -4.96 6.83 -11.73
C ARG A 160 -6.16 7.64 -11.22
N ASP A 161 -6.09 8.90 -11.28
CA ASP A 161 -7.15 9.81 -10.83
C ASP A 161 -8.40 9.73 -11.67
#